data_c582b7fd9d287bc33bd569c8f29795c2
#
_entry.id   c582b7fd9d287bc33bd569c8f29795c2
#
_cell.length_a   1.000
_cell.length_b   1.000
_cell.length_c   1.000
_cell.angle_alpha   90.00
_cell.angle_beta   90.00
_cell.angle_gamma   90.00
#
_symmetry.space_group_name_H-M   'P 1'
#
loop_
_entity.id
_entity.type
_entity.pdbx_description
1 polymer ?
#
loop_
_entity_poly.entity_id
_entity_poly.type
_entity_poly.pdbx_seq_one_letter_code
_entity_poly.pdbx_strand_id
1 'polypeptide(L)'
;MRTLALLTLLSASSAFAAVDHEAAFKADIAPLLEKSCANCHDPKKAKNGKVKAGFDSSSLKSIVKGGKEAGEGITWGDSSKSSLFKTVNLSLTSPEDELAMPPKKSHEKNPPLSKEQVAKIKAFIEAK
;
A
#
# COMPACT_ATOMS: atom_id res chain seq x y z
N MET A 1 -49.88 10.35 43.32
CA MET A 1 -49.28 9.25 42.55
C MET A 1 -48.32 9.87 41.53
N ARG A 2 -46.99 9.74 41.76
CA ARG A 2 -45.97 10.27 40.87
C ARG A 2 -45.32 9.09 40.13
N THR A 3 -45.62 8.97 38.85
CA THR A 3 -45.02 7.96 37.95
C THR A 3 -43.63 8.42 37.55
N LEU A 4 -42.58 7.75 38.02
CA LEU A 4 -41.19 7.91 37.53
C LEU A 4 -41.06 7.11 36.21
N ALA A 5 -40.84 7.82 35.14
CA ALA A 5 -40.42 7.21 33.88
C ALA A 5 -38.91 6.98 33.89
N LEU A 6 -38.49 5.71 33.90
CA LEU A 6 -37.09 5.31 33.73
C LEU A 6 -36.75 5.42 32.24
N LEU A 7 -35.92 6.42 31.90
CA LEU A 7 -35.26 6.47 30.59
C LEU A 7 -34.04 5.51 30.62
N THR A 8 -34.14 4.39 29.94
CA THR A 8 -33.00 3.52 29.64
C THR A 8 -32.23 4.08 28.47
N LEU A 9 -31.04 4.63 28.72
CA LEU A 9 -30.08 4.96 27.66
C LEU A 9 -29.50 3.66 27.07
N LEU A 10 -29.88 3.33 25.84
CA LEU A 10 -29.18 2.31 25.05
C LEU A 10 -27.84 2.92 24.57
N SER A 11 -26.76 2.53 25.20
CA SER A 11 -25.41 2.82 24.72
C SER A 11 -25.13 1.93 23.50
N ALA A 12 -25.24 2.47 22.29
CA ALA A 12 -24.78 1.81 21.09
C ALA A 12 -23.25 1.83 21.07
N SER A 13 -22.62 0.75 21.52
CA SER A 13 -21.18 0.52 21.33
C SER A 13 -20.94 0.23 19.86
N SER A 14 -20.46 1.22 19.10
CA SER A 14 -19.94 1.02 17.75
C SER A 14 -18.64 0.22 17.86
N ALA A 15 -18.72 -1.10 17.65
CA ALA A 15 -17.56 -1.94 17.47
C ALA A 15 -16.91 -1.54 16.13
N PHE A 16 -15.81 -0.79 16.18
CA PHE A 16 -14.95 -0.61 15.02
C PHE A 16 -14.35 -1.98 14.69
N ALA A 17 -14.81 -2.58 13.59
CA ALA A 17 -14.19 -3.78 13.05
C ALA A 17 -12.75 -3.42 12.62
N ALA A 18 -11.75 -4.13 13.15
CA ALA A 18 -10.36 -3.98 12.74
C ALA A 18 -10.24 -4.24 11.23
N VAL A 19 -9.45 -3.44 10.52
CA VAL A 19 -9.23 -3.61 9.08
C VAL A 19 -8.46 -4.91 8.84
N ASP A 20 -8.99 -5.80 8.01
CA ASP A 20 -8.26 -6.97 7.51
C ASP A 20 -7.34 -6.52 6.37
N HIS A 21 -6.11 -6.12 6.73
CA HIS A 21 -5.12 -5.66 5.76
C HIS A 21 -4.74 -6.73 4.74
N GLU A 22 -4.76 -8.01 5.09
CA GLU A 22 -4.43 -9.09 4.14
C GLU A 22 -5.52 -9.25 3.08
N ALA A 23 -6.80 -9.21 3.48
CA ALA A 23 -7.92 -9.26 2.54
C ALA A 23 -7.95 -8.02 1.64
N ALA A 24 -7.78 -6.82 2.21
CA ALA A 24 -7.72 -5.56 1.46
C ALA A 24 -6.53 -5.52 0.50
N PHE A 25 -5.37 -6.03 0.93
CA PHE A 25 -4.20 -6.14 0.07
C PHE A 25 -4.48 -7.01 -1.16
N LYS A 26 -5.01 -8.21 -0.96
CA LYS A 26 -5.30 -9.14 -2.07
C LYS A 26 -6.33 -8.58 -3.04
N ALA A 27 -7.35 -7.92 -2.52
CA ALA A 27 -8.44 -7.39 -3.36
C ALA A 27 -8.02 -6.13 -4.14
N ASP A 28 -7.32 -5.20 -3.50
CA ASP A 28 -7.17 -3.85 -4.01
C ASP A 28 -5.74 -3.44 -4.39
N ILE A 29 -4.73 -3.96 -3.69
CA ILE A 29 -3.34 -3.53 -3.84
C ILE A 29 -2.53 -4.50 -4.70
N ALA A 30 -2.62 -5.80 -4.44
CA ALA A 30 -1.86 -6.81 -5.16
C ALA A 30 -2.03 -6.71 -6.69
N PRO A 31 -3.25 -6.49 -7.25
CA PRO A 31 -3.42 -6.34 -8.70
C PRO A 31 -2.68 -5.13 -9.29
N LEU A 32 -2.56 -4.03 -8.53
CA LEU A 32 -1.82 -2.84 -8.95
C LEU A 32 -0.32 -3.12 -9.01
N LEU A 33 0.21 -3.77 -7.98
CA LEU A 33 1.63 -4.11 -7.89
C LEU A 33 2.01 -5.18 -8.91
N GLU A 34 1.13 -6.14 -9.18
CA GLU A 34 1.33 -7.16 -10.20
C GLU A 34 1.57 -6.54 -11.58
N LYS A 35 0.77 -5.55 -11.94
CA LYS A 35 0.86 -4.88 -13.24
C LYS A 35 2.05 -3.94 -13.37
N SER A 36 2.37 -3.20 -12.32
CA SER A 36 3.33 -2.09 -12.39
C SER A 36 4.71 -2.41 -11.80
N CYS A 37 4.82 -3.42 -10.93
CA CYS A 37 6.01 -3.66 -10.12
C CYS A 37 6.59 -5.07 -10.30
N ALA A 38 5.76 -6.08 -10.55
CA ALA A 38 6.14 -7.48 -10.45
C ALA A 38 7.27 -7.90 -11.39
N ASN A 39 7.37 -7.33 -12.60
CA ASN A 39 8.45 -7.68 -13.54
C ASN A 39 9.87 -7.45 -12.98
N CYS A 40 10.00 -6.56 -11.99
CA CYS A 40 11.28 -6.27 -11.34
C CYS A 40 11.32 -6.66 -9.87
N HIS A 41 10.16 -6.78 -9.23
CA HIS A 41 10.04 -6.89 -7.78
C HIS A 41 9.30 -8.15 -7.30
N ASP A 42 8.86 -9.05 -8.21
CA ASP A 42 8.39 -10.38 -7.84
C ASP A 42 9.47 -11.43 -8.16
N PRO A 43 9.91 -12.25 -7.18
CA PRO A 43 10.92 -13.28 -7.41
C PRO A 43 10.57 -14.29 -8.52
N LYS A 44 9.29 -14.50 -8.78
CA LYS A 44 8.83 -15.41 -9.85
C LYS A 44 8.96 -14.81 -11.25
N LYS A 45 8.99 -13.48 -11.36
CA LYS A 45 9.03 -12.73 -12.63
C LYS A 45 10.34 -11.99 -12.86
N ALA A 46 11.02 -11.61 -11.80
CA ALA A 46 12.30 -10.92 -11.87
C ALA A 46 13.39 -11.81 -12.50
N LYS A 47 14.27 -11.20 -13.29
CA LYS A 47 15.36 -11.90 -13.97
C LYS A 47 16.21 -12.69 -12.96
N ASN A 48 16.33 -14.00 -13.19
CA ASN A 48 17.05 -14.94 -12.30
C ASN A 48 16.53 -14.97 -10.85
N GLY A 49 15.25 -14.66 -10.62
CA GLY A 49 14.67 -14.61 -9.28
C GLY A 49 15.20 -13.48 -8.39
N LYS A 50 16.01 -12.57 -8.93
CA LYS A 50 16.63 -11.47 -8.17
C LYS A 50 15.79 -10.21 -8.27
N VAL A 51 15.09 -9.89 -7.19
CA VAL A 51 14.32 -8.64 -7.10
C VAL A 51 15.25 -7.43 -6.97
N LYS A 52 14.91 -6.36 -7.69
CA LYS A 52 15.69 -5.11 -7.63
C LYS A 52 15.57 -4.45 -6.25
N ALA A 53 16.67 -3.83 -5.80
CA ALA A 53 16.77 -3.17 -4.50
C ALA A 53 16.36 -4.03 -3.30
N GLY A 54 16.29 -5.36 -3.47
CA GLY A 54 15.81 -6.28 -2.42
C GLY A 54 14.36 -6.10 -2.01
N PHE A 55 13.57 -5.33 -2.78
CA PHE A 55 12.14 -5.14 -2.56
C PHE A 55 11.36 -6.26 -3.25
N ASP A 56 10.60 -7.03 -2.47
CA ASP A 56 9.75 -8.12 -2.95
C ASP A 56 8.28 -7.71 -2.86
N SER A 57 7.62 -7.59 -4.02
CA SER A 57 6.23 -7.17 -4.14
C SER A 57 5.21 -8.31 -4.12
N SER A 58 5.65 -9.55 -3.87
CA SER A 58 4.80 -10.75 -4.02
C SER A 58 3.86 -11.02 -2.84
N SER A 59 4.09 -10.41 -1.69
CA SER A 59 3.26 -10.60 -0.50
C SER A 59 3.19 -9.33 0.37
N LEU A 60 2.10 -9.19 1.14
CA LEU A 60 1.98 -8.09 2.09
C LEU A 60 3.13 -8.07 3.09
N LYS A 61 3.52 -9.22 3.62
CA LYS A 61 4.64 -9.35 4.59
C LYS A 61 5.94 -8.81 4.02
N SER A 62 6.29 -9.15 2.78
CA SER A 62 7.53 -8.66 2.15
C SER A 62 7.46 -7.17 1.82
N ILE A 63 6.29 -6.69 1.40
CA ILE A 63 6.08 -5.26 1.12
C ILE A 63 6.20 -4.42 2.39
N VAL A 64 5.60 -4.85 3.50
CA VAL A 64 5.73 -4.15 4.80
C VAL A 64 7.20 -4.03 5.20
N LYS A 65 7.97 -5.10 5.05
CA LYS A 65 9.41 -5.10 5.35
C LYS A 65 10.17 -4.07 4.50
N GLY A 66 9.79 -3.90 3.23
CA GLY A 66 10.47 -3.01 2.31
C GLY A 66 11.76 -3.58 1.71
N GLY A 67 12.49 -2.72 1.01
CA GLY A 67 13.75 -3.04 0.35
C GLY A 67 14.98 -2.66 1.17
N LYS A 68 16.15 -2.82 0.56
CA LYS A 68 17.44 -2.54 1.23
C LYS A 68 17.77 -1.05 1.33
N GLU A 69 17.30 -0.24 0.38
CA GLU A 69 17.72 1.14 0.21
C GLU A 69 16.71 2.17 0.71
N ALA A 70 15.41 1.87 0.59
CA ALA A 70 14.35 2.82 0.87
C ALA A 70 13.72 2.70 2.27
N GLY A 71 14.17 1.74 3.08
CA GLY A 71 13.62 1.47 4.42
C GLY A 71 12.31 0.67 4.39
N GLU A 72 11.50 0.80 5.45
CA GLU A 72 10.22 0.10 5.56
C GLU A 72 9.31 0.41 4.38
N GLY A 73 8.72 -0.63 3.81
CA GLY A 73 7.78 -0.49 2.70
C GLY A 73 6.46 0.13 3.15
N ILE A 74 5.94 -0.32 4.28
CA ILE A 74 4.73 0.23 4.91
C ILE A 74 4.99 0.49 6.39
N THR A 75 4.83 1.73 6.80
CA THR A 75 4.64 2.14 8.19
C THR A 75 3.15 2.41 8.38
N TRP A 76 2.46 1.50 9.06
CA TRP A 76 1.00 1.57 9.21
C TRP A 76 0.55 2.87 9.86
N GLY A 77 -0.47 3.50 9.27
CA GLY A 77 -1.01 4.78 9.71
C GLY A 77 -0.22 6.00 9.24
N ASP A 78 0.93 5.81 8.57
CA ASP A 78 1.78 6.92 8.12
C ASP A 78 2.33 6.67 6.71
N SER A 79 1.61 7.15 5.70
CA SER A 79 2.05 7.05 4.31
C SER A 79 3.33 7.85 4.04
N SER A 80 3.57 8.93 4.78
CA SER A 80 4.75 9.78 4.60
C SER A 80 6.06 9.06 4.99
N LYS A 81 5.99 8.07 5.87
CA LYS A 81 7.11 7.20 6.26
C LYS A 81 7.19 5.91 5.46
N SER A 82 6.15 5.57 4.71
CA SER A 82 6.08 4.35 3.91
C SER A 82 6.80 4.51 2.57
N SER A 83 7.86 3.75 2.33
CA SER A 83 8.64 3.85 1.09
C SER A 83 7.82 3.47 -0.14
N LEU A 84 6.89 2.52 -0.02
CA LEU A 84 5.96 2.17 -1.09
C LEU A 84 5.20 3.40 -1.59
N PHE A 85 4.55 4.15 -0.70
CA PHE A 85 3.81 5.35 -1.10
C PHE A 85 4.74 6.43 -1.65
N LYS A 86 5.85 6.71 -0.99
CA LYS A 86 6.79 7.75 -1.44
C LYS A 86 7.27 7.51 -2.87
N THR A 87 7.70 6.31 -3.19
CA THR A 87 8.27 5.98 -4.50
C THR A 87 7.23 6.00 -5.62
N VAL A 88 6.01 5.48 -5.38
CA VAL A 88 4.95 5.54 -6.40
C VAL A 88 4.39 6.95 -6.57
N ASN A 89 4.36 7.76 -5.51
CA ASN A 89 3.97 9.16 -5.59
C ASN A 89 4.99 9.99 -6.39
N LEU A 90 6.28 9.71 -6.26
CA LEU A 90 7.33 10.36 -7.07
C LEU A 90 7.13 10.09 -8.57
N SER A 91 6.64 8.93 -8.95
CA SER A 91 6.33 8.65 -10.37
C SER A 91 5.28 9.61 -10.96
N LEU A 92 4.41 10.20 -10.12
CA LEU A 92 3.44 11.21 -10.54
C LEU A 92 3.98 12.64 -10.47
N THR A 93 4.76 12.94 -9.43
CA THR A 93 5.16 14.32 -9.11
C THR A 93 6.55 14.70 -9.63
N SER A 94 7.44 13.73 -9.72
CA SER A 94 8.83 13.89 -10.14
C SER A 94 9.33 12.64 -10.85
N PRO A 95 8.82 12.30 -12.03
CA PRO A 95 9.07 11.02 -12.71
C PRO A 95 10.54 10.81 -13.11
N GLU A 96 11.36 11.86 -13.10
CA GLU A 96 12.80 11.80 -13.37
C GLU A 96 13.62 11.48 -12.10
N ASP A 97 12.99 11.45 -10.92
CA ASP A 97 13.66 11.10 -9.67
C ASP A 97 14.11 9.63 -9.72
N GLU A 98 15.32 9.35 -9.24
CA GLU A 98 15.88 7.99 -9.24
C GLU A 98 15.09 7.02 -8.37
N LEU A 99 14.36 7.54 -7.37
CA LEU A 99 13.50 6.77 -6.48
C LEU A 99 12.07 6.62 -7.01
N ALA A 100 11.71 7.30 -8.12
CA ALA A 100 10.38 7.18 -8.72
C ALA A 100 10.13 5.73 -9.20
N MET A 101 9.00 5.14 -8.79
CA MET A 101 8.64 3.76 -9.15
C MET A 101 7.23 3.69 -9.77
N PRO A 102 7.11 3.00 -10.91
CA PRO A 102 8.19 2.45 -11.74
C PRO A 102 9.05 3.54 -12.38
N PRO A 103 10.34 3.26 -12.66
CA PRO A 103 11.22 4.23 -13.30
C PRO A 103 10.71 4.60 -14.70
N LYS A 104 10.77 5.88 -15.09
CA LYS A 104 10.26 6.38 -16.36
C LYS A 104 10.73 5.56 -17.57
N LYS A 105 12.00 5.16 -17.60
CA LYS A 105 12.58 4.31 -18.67
C LYS A 105 11.95 2.93 -18.82
N SER A 106 11.16 2.50 -17.85
CA SER A 106 10.50 1.19 -17.85
C SER A 106 8.98 1.26 -18.08
N HIS A 107 8.40 2.45 -18.27
CA HIS A 107 6.95 2.64 -18.33
C HIS A 107 6.26 1.88 -19.46
N GLU A 108 6.96 1.56 -20.54
CA GLU A 108 6.42 0.72 -21.62
C GLU A 108 6.07 -0.70 -21.13
N LYS A 109 6.90 -1.27 -20.25
CA LYS A 109 6.72 -2.63 -19.70
C LYS A 109 6.06 -2.63 -18.32
N ASN A 110 6.24 -1.57 -17.57
CA ASN A 110 5.76 -1.39 -16.20
C ASN A 110 5.02 -0.05 -16.14
N PRO A 111 3.72 -0.03 -16.50
CA PRO A 111 2.98 1.22 -16.55
C PRO A 111 2.93 1.88 -15.16
N PRO A 112 3.10 3.21 -15.08
CA PRO A 112 2.97 3.93 -13.81
C PRO A 112 1.54 3.82 -13.29
N LEU A 113 1.38 3.92 -11.98
CA LEU A 113 0.07 3.97 -11.34
C LEU A 113 -0.59 5.33 -11.61
N SER A 114 -1.90 5.33 -11.80
CA SER A 114 -2.67 6.57 -11.88
C SER A 114 -2.73 7.29 -10.54
N LYS A 115 -3.13 8.56 -10.55
CA LYS A 115 -3.33 9.35 -9.32
C LYS A 115 -4.31 8.67 -8.36
N GLU A 116 -5.38 8.09 -8.89
CA GLU A 116 -6.40 7.37 -8.12
C GLU A 116 -5.84 6.09 -7.51
N GLN A 117 -4.99 5.37 -8.23
CA GLN A 117 -4.34 4.15 -7.76
C GLN A 117 -3.32 4.46 -6.65
N VAL A 118 -2.54 5.55 -6.80
CA VAL A 118 -1.63 6.02 -5.75
C VAL A 118 -2.41 6.46 -4.50
N ALA A 119 -3.55 7.15 -4.67
CA ALA A 119 -4.43 7.50 -3.56
C ALA A 119 -5.00 6.27 -2.86
N LYS A 120 -5.31 5.19 -3.60
CA LYS A 120 -5.75 3.91 -3.03
C LYS A 120 -4.65 3.28 -2.17
N ILE A 121 -3.40 3.29 -2.61
CA ILE A 121 -2.26 2.81 -1.81
C ILE A 121 -2.11 3.64 -0.52
N LYS A 122 -2.24 4.98 -0.62
CA LYS A 122 -2.21 5.86 0.54
C LYS A 122 -3.30 5.50 1.56
N ALA A 123 -4.54 5.38 1.10
CA ALA A 123 -5.68 5.02 1.95
C ALA A 123 -5.50 3.64 2.61
N PHE A 124 -4.96 2.66 1.88
CA PHE A 124 -4.65 1.33 2.41
C PHE A 124 -3.63 1.38 3.56
N ILE A 125 -2.58 2.18 3.42
CA ILE A 125 -1.55 2.35 4.47
C ILE A 125 -2.12 3.07 5.70
N GLU A 126 -2.99 4.05 5.50
CA GLU A 126 -3.56 4.88 6.57
C GLU A 126 -4.80 4.28 7.24
N ALA A 127 -5.35 3.16 6.73
CA ALA A 127 -6.48 2.46 7.32
C ALA A 127 -6.11 1.89 8.72
N LYS A 128 -7.03 2.06 9.68
CA LYS A 128 -6.88 1.63 11.08
C LYS A 128 -7.88 0.55 11.42
#